data_92d4ab90d6e490e9761f5a8f119003f1
#
_entry.id   92d4ab90d6e490e9761f5a8f119003f1
#
_cell.length_a   1.000
_cell.length_b   1.000
_cell.length_c   1.000
_cell.angle_alpha   90.00
_cell.angle_beta   90.00
_cell.angle_gamma   90.00
#
_symmetry.space_group_name_H-M   'P 1'
#
loop_
_entity.id
_entity.type
_entity.pdbx_description
1 polymer ?
#
loop_
_entity_poly.entity_id
_entity_poly.type
_entity_poly.pdbx_seq_one_letter_code
_entity_poly.pdbx_strand_id
1 'polypeptide(L)'
;MGTPEFAAVSLEALIKNGEDVACVISQPYKPKNRGMKLVPTAVGAVAEKNSILLKTPETLKDKAILPLLSEVEPDLIAVVAYGKLLPQYVLDFPKYGCINIHGSLLPKYRGAAPIQQSIIFRGKGNRGHLDVYGARHGHGRHDFKRID
;
A
#
# COMPACT_ATOMS: atom_id res chain seq x y z
N MET A 1 -1.05 -0.93 3.57
CA MET A 1 -1.96 -1.46 2.52
C MET A 1 -1.15 -1.89 1.32
N GLY A 2 -1.27 -3.13 0.83
CA GLY A 2 -0.46 -3.63 -0.28
C GLY A 2 -0.92 -4.98 -0.81
N THR A 3 -0.38 -5.44 -1.94
CA THR A 3 -0.81 -6.69 -2.57
C THR A 3 0.35 -7.55 -3.09
N PRO A 4 1.25 -7.08 -3.97
CA PRO A 4 2.27 -7.90 -4.61
C PRO A 4 3.51 -8.12 -3.75
N GLU A 5 4.47 -8.89 -4.26
CA GLU A 5 5.75 -9.19 -3.63
C GLU A 5 6.52 -7.94 -3.20
N PHE A 6 6.54 -6.91 -4.02
CA PHE A 6 7.16 -5.62 -3.69
C PHE A 6 6.60 -5.00 -2.39
N ALA A 7 5.30 -5.14 -2.17
CA ALA A 7 4.65 -4.67 -0.94
C ALA A 7 4.95 -5.60 0.25
N ALA A 8 5.12 -6.90 0.02
CA ALA A 8 5.51 -7.86 1.05
C ALA A 8 6.90 -7.55 1.62
N VAL A 9 7.87 -7.25 0.74
CA VAL A 9 9.23 -6.83 1.16
C VAL A 9 9.19 -5.58 2.03
N SER A 10 8.34 -4.60 1.68
CA SER A 10 8.15 -3.40 2.48
C SER A 10 7.55 -3.70 3.86
N LEU A 11 6.57 -4.61 3.93
CA LEU A 11 5.98 -5.06 5.19
C LEU A 11 7.00 -5.78 6.07
N GLU A 12 7.78 -6.69 5.49
CA GLU A 12 8.86 -7.38 6.22
C GLU A 12 9.91 -6.42 6.78
N ALA A 13 10.24 -5.36 6.02
CA ALA A 13 11.16 -4.32 6.50
C ALA A 13 10.60 -3.57 7.71
N LEU A 14 9.31 -3.19 7.70
CA LEU A 14 8.66 -2.55 8.85
C LEU A 14 8.71 -3.46 10.08
N ILE A 15 8.31 -4.73 9.93
CA ILE A 15 8.32 -5.71 11.03
C ILE A 15 9.74 -5.89 11.59
N LYS A 16 10.74 -6.05 10.72
CA LYS A 16 12.14 -6.24 11.10
C LYS A 16 12.71 -5.05 11.88
N ASN A 17 12.26 -3.84 11.55
CA ASN A 17 12.67 -2.62 12.25
C ASN A 17 11.88 -2.35 13.54
N GLY A 18 10.97 -3.24 13.93
CA GLY A 18 10.21 -3.13 15.17
C GLY A 18 9.05 -2.14 15.12
N GLU A 19 8.60 -1.76 13.92
CA GLU A 19 7.43 -0.91 13.78
C GLU A 19 6.16 -1.67 14.21
N ASP A 20 5.27 -0.99 14.91
CA ASP A 20 3.97 -1.53 15.31
C ASP A 20 3.01 -1.57 14.12
N VAL A 21 2.88 -2.73 13.51
CA VAL A 21 1.98 -2.95 12.38
C VAL A 21 0.63 -3.47 12.90
N ALA A 22 -0.25 -2.57 13.28
CA ALA A 22 -1.54 -2.89 13.87
C ALA A 22 -2.47 -3.68 12.92
N CYS A 23 -2.44 -3.39 11.62
CA CYS A 23 -3.29 -4.08 10.62
C CYS A 23 -2.66 -4.07 9.23
N VAL A 24 -2.90 -5.14 8.49
CA VAL A 24 -2.58 -5.25 7.07
C VAL A 24 -3.87 -5.32 6.26
N ILE A 25 -3.96 -4.48 5.22
CA ILE A 25 -5.06 -4.52 4.26
C ILE A 25 -4.50 -4.91 2.90
N SER A 26 -5.02 -5.98 2.33
CA SER A 26 -4.66 -6.49 1.00
C SER A 26 -5.88 -6.66 0.12
N GLN A 27 -5.69 -6.94 -1.16
CA GLN A 27 -6.80 -7.32 -2.04
C GLN A 27 -7.31 -8.72 -1.69
N PRO A 28 -8.59 -9.03 -1.98
CA PRO A 28 -9.13 -10.36 -1.83
C PRO A 28 -8.29 -11.41 -2.54
N TYR A 29 -8.25 -12.61 -1.98
CA TYR A 29 -7.57 -13.74 -2.57
C TYR A 29 -8.19 -14.10 -3.92
N LYS A 30 -7.35 -14.38 -4.90
CA LYS A 30 -7.81 -14.79 -6.23
C LYS A 30 -7.54 -16.26 -6.45
N PRO A 31 -8.46 -16.99 -7.12
CA PRO A 31 -8.21 -18.36 -7.54
C PRO A 31 -6.97 -18.40 -8.45
N LYS A 32 -6.02 -19.27 -8.15
CA LYS A 32 -4.80 -19.46 -8.96
C LYS A 32 -4.71 -20.94 -9.36
N ASN A 33 -4.36 -21.21 -10.62
CA ASN A 33 -4.22 -22.53 -11.22
C ASN A 33 -5.54 -23.31 -11.47
N ARG A 34 -5.43 -24.43 -12.18
CA ARG A 34 -6.56 -25.31 -12.59
C ARG A 34 -7.41 -25.89 -11.44
N GLY A 35 -6.95 -25.80 -10.20
CA GLY A 35 -7.68 -26.30 -9.02
C GLY A 35 -8.48 -25.24 -8.26
N MET A 36 -8.59 -24.00 -8.75
CA MET A 36 -9.36 -22.89 -8.13
C MET A 36 -9.05 -22.64 -6.64
N LYS A 37 -7.89 -23.06 -6.14
CA LYS A 37 -7.51 -22.78 -4.76
C LYS A 37 -7.28 -21.29 -4.58
N LEU A 38 -7.91 -20.72 -3.55
CA LEU A 38 -7.65 -19.34 -3.12
C LEU A 38 -6.22 -19.26 -2.58
N VAL A 39 -5.41 -18.43 -3.21
CA VAL A 39 -4.01 -18.23 -2.79
C VAL A 39 -3.90 -16.87 -2.12
N PRO A 40 -3.30 -16.80 -0.93
CA PRO A 40 -2.99 -15.52 -0.28
C PRO A 40 -2.20 -14.58 -1.20
N THR A 41 -2.44 -13.29 -1.06
CA THR A 41 -1.52 -12.31 -1.66
C THR A 41 -0.16 -12.41 -0.97
N ALA A 42 0.90 -11.95 -1.61
CA ALA A 42 2.24 -11.96 -1.00
C ALA A 42 2.24 -11.23 0.36
N VAL A 43 1.57 -10.09 0.43
CA VAL A 43 1.41 -9.33 1.69
C VAL A 43 0.57 -10.08 2.71
N GLY A 44 -0.50 -10.77 2.26
CA GLY A 44 -1.35 -11.58 3.12
C GLY A 44 -0.57 -12.72 3.79
N ALA A 45 0.27 -13.42 3.02
CA ALA A 45 1.11 -14.50 3.54
C ALA A 45 2.11 -14.00 4.62
N VAL A 46 2.70 -12.82 4.43
CA VAL A 46 3.58 -12.20 5.44
C VAL A 46 2.79 -11.81 6.69
N ALA A 47 1.60 -11.24 6.55
CA ALA A 47 0.75 -10.87 7.68
C ALA A 47 0.34 -12.10 8.51
N GLU A 48 -0.12 -13.17 7.84
CA GLU A 48 -0.49 -14.45 8.49
C GLU A 48 0.69 -15.07 9.23
N LYS A 49 1.87 -15.14 8.58
CA LYS A 49 3.10 -15.66 9.19
C LYS A 49 3.50 -14.94 10.48
N ASN A 50 3.25 -13.64 10.54
CA ASN A 50 3.62 -12.81 11.68
C ASN A 50 2.45 -12.53 12.64
N SER A 51 1.31 -13.22 12.50
CA SER A 51 0.11 -13.07 13.33
C SER A 51 -0.43 -11.64 13.36
N ILE A 52 -0.28 -10.88 12.27
CA ILE A 52 -0.79 -9.52 12.12
C ILE A 52 -2.22 -9.59 11.59
N LEU A 53 -3.11 -8.76 12.15
CA LEU A 53 -4.50 -8.64 11.68
C LEU A 53 -4.54 -8.36 10.18
N LEU A 54 -5.13 -9.29 9.42
CA LEU A 54 -5.28 -9.16 7.97
C LEU A 54 -6.74 -8.93 7.59
N LYS A 55 -6.98 -7.94 6.75
CA LYS A 55 -8.30 -7.68 6.13
C LYS A 55 -8.16 -7.61 4.61
N THR A 56 -9.14 -8.19 3.92
CA THR A 56 -9.17 -8.25 2.46
C THR A 56 -10.51 -7.75 1.90
N PRO A 57 -10.81 -6.44 2.07
CA PRO A 57 -12.10 -5.88 1.70
C PRO A 57 -12.32 -5.92 0.17
N GLU A 58 -13.52 -6.33 -0.24
CA GLU A 58 -13.94 -6.32 -1.64
C GLU A 58 -13.96 -4.89 -2.19
N THR A 59 -14.37 -3.94 -1.39
CA THR A 59 -14.46 -2.52 -1.75
C THR A 59 -13.95 -1.62 -0.63
N LEU A 60 -13.52 -0.41 -1.01
CA LEU A 60 -13.23 0.68 -0.07
C LEU A 60 -14.30 1.78 -0.15
N LYS A 61 -15.29 1.64 -1.06
CA LYS A 61 -16.37 2.62 -1.21
C LYS A 61 -17.29 2.62 0.00
N ASP A 62 -18.13 3.64 0.09
CA ASP A 62 -19.20 3.74 1.09
C ASP A 62 -18.73 3.55 2.54
N LYS A 63 -17.49 4.01 2.82
CA LYS A 63 -16.83 3.90 4.12
C LYS A 63 -16.68 2.46 4.63
N ALA A 64 -16.59 1.49 3.72
CA ALA A 64 -16.58 0.05 4.03
C ALA A 64 -15.53 -0.38 5.07
N ILE A 65 -14.40 0.31 5.15
CA ILE A 65 -13.32 0.02 6.14
C ILE A 65 -13.27 1.03 7.28
N LEU A 66 -14.21 1.97 7.36
CA LEU A 66 -14.23 2.96 8.44
C LEU A 66 -14.33 2.32 9.84
N PRO A 67 -15.16 1.29 10.07
CA PRO A 67 -15.18 0.61 11.36
C PRO A 67 -13.83 0.03 11.76
N LEU A 68 -13.12 -0.60 10.80
CA LEU A 68 -11.77 -1.12 11.02
C LEU A 68 -10.77 0.01 11.35
N LEU A 69 -10.81 1.12 10.61
CA LEU A 69 -9.93 2.25 10.88
C LEU A 69 -10.18 2.86 12.27
N SER A 70 -11.46 2.92 12.68
CA SER A 70 -11.82 3.40 14.02
C SER A 70 -11.43 2.44 15.16
N GLU A 71 -11.37 1.13 14.89
CA GLU A 71 -10.91 0.13 15.84
C GLU A 71 -9.39 0.16 16.00
N VAL A 72 -8.68 0.31 14.88
CA VAL A 72 -7.21 0.22 14.83
C VAL A 72 -6.54 1.55 15.13
N GLU A 73 -7.22 2.67 14.87
CA GLU A 73 -6.73 4.06 15.04
C GLU A 73 -5.29 4.27 14.52
N PRO A 74 -5.02 4.00 13.23
CA PRO A 74 -3.67 4.06 12.71
C PRO A 74 -3.12 5.50 12.73
N ASP A 75 -1.91 5.69 13.22
CA ASP A 75 -1.20 6.97 13.13
C ASP A 75 -0.80 7.30 11.69
N LEU A 76 -0.46 6.28 10.90
CA LEU A 76 0.01 6.39 9.52
C LEU A 76 -0.51 5.21 8.70
N ILE A 77 -0.84 5.43 7.44
CA ILE A 77 -1.13 4.35 6.48
C ILE A 77 -0.04 4.31 5.41
N ALA A 78 0.76 3.25 5.39
CA ALA A 78 1.68 2.97 4.30
C ALA A 78 0.96 2.22 3.17
N VAL A 79 1.04 2.75 1.96
CA VAL A 79 0.43 2.21 0.75
C VAL A 79 1.53 1.76 -0.21
N VAL A 80 1.50 0.50 -0.62
CA VAL A 80 2.52 -0.07 -1.51
C VAL A 80 1.83 -0.94 -2.55
N ALA A 81 1.69 -0.45 -3.76
CA ALA A 81 1.08 -1.18 -4.87
C ALA A 81 -0.24 -1.89 -4.47
N TYR A 82 -1.13 -1.19 -3.78
CA TYR A 82 -2.40 -1.78 -3.31
C TYR A 82 -3.34 -2.14 -4.46
N GLY A 83 -3.30 -1.37 -5.56
CA GLY A 83 -4.05 -1.67 -6.79
C GLY A 83 -5.51 -1.22 -6.79
N LYS A 84 -5.95 -0.45 -5.80
CA LYS A 84 -7.25 0.23 -5.76
C LYS A 84 -7.04 1.70 -5.39
N LEU A 85 -7.89 2.57 -5.92
CA LEU A 85 -7.93 3.98 -5.50
C LEU A 85 -8.41 4.05 -4.05
N LEU A 86 -7.72 4.86 -3.25
CA LEU A 86 -8.10 5.13 -1.87
C LEU A 86 -9.12 6.27 -1.85
N PRO A 87 -10.30 6.05 -1.26
CA PRO A 87 -11.26 7.13 -1.03
C PRO A 87 -10.72 8.17 -0.06
N GLN A 88 -11.22 9.39 -0.15
CA GLN A 88 -10.77 10.51 0.68
C GLN A 88 -10.82 10.20 2.18
N TYR A 89 -11.88 9.55 2.65
CA TYR A 89 -12.01 9.19 4.06
C TYR A 89 -10.88 8.30 4.59
N VAL A 90 -10.25 7.49 3.72
CA VAL A 90 -9.07 6.66 4.09
C VAL A 90 -7.82 7.53 4.16
N LEU A 91 -7.68 8.48 3.23
CA LEU A 91 -6.52 9.37 3.17
C LEU A 91 -6.47 10.34 4.35
N ASP A 92 -7.64 10.81 4.78
CA ASP A 92 -7.78 11.80 5.85
C ASP A 92 -7.83 11.19 7.26
N PHE A 93 -8.01 9.87 7.36
CA PHE A 93 -8.23 9.21 8.65
C PHE A 93 -7.01 9.24 9.57
N PRO A 94 -5.80 8.81 9.11
CA PRO A 94 -4.65 8.71 9.99
C PRO A 94 -4.07 10.09 10.34
N LYS A 95 -3.64 10.22 11.59
CA LYS A 95 -3.07 11.46 12.13
C LYS A 95 -1.94 12.06 11.28
N TYR A 96 -1.07 11.21 10.75
CA TYR A 96 0.06 11.63 9.91
C TYR A 96 -0.18 11.39 8.42
N GLY A 97 -1.42 11.10 8.04
CA GLY A 97 -1.81 10.88 6.63
C GLY A 97 -1.36 9.53 6.07
N CYS A 98 -1.28 9.48 4.75
CA CYS A 98 -0.89 8.27 4.01
C CYS A 98 0.43 8.51 3.28
N ILE A 99 1.31 7.53 3.28
CA ILE A 99 2.52 7.50 2.44
C ILE A 99 2.38 6.42 1.38
N ASN A 100 2.85 6.70 0.16
CA ASN A 100 2.86 5.73 -0.92
C ASN A 100 4.30 5.44 -1.36
N ILE A 101 4.67 4.17 -1.32
CA ILE A 101 5.97 3.71 -1.81
C ILE A 101 5.81 3.34 -3.27
N HIS A 102 6.45 4.11 -4.15
CA HIS A 102 6.39 3.91 -5.59
C HIS A 102 7.62 3.17 -6.10
N GLY A 103 7.43 2.18 -6.99
CA GLY A 103 8.51 1.35 -7.53
C GLY A 103 9.36 2.03 -8.60
N SER A 104 9.32 3.35 -8.73
CA SER A 104 10.12 4.13 -9.69
C SER A 104 10.40 5.53 -9.17
N LEU A 105 11.42 6.20 -9.73
CA LEU A 105 11.68 7.61 -9.47
C LEU A 105 10.66 8.47 -10.23
N LEU A 106 9.69 9.03 -9.53
CA LEU A 106 8.75 9.97 -10.11
C LEU A 106 9.44 11.27 -10.55
N PRO A 107 8.97 11.93 -11.64
CA PRO A 107 7.73 11.65 -12.40
C PRO A 107 7.88 10.59 -13.50
N LYS A 108 9.04 9.94 -13.64
CA LYS A 108 9.25 8.90 -14.66
C LYS A 108 8.51 7.62 -14.32
N TYR A 109 7.99 6.95 -15.36
CA TYR A 109 7.32 5.65 -15.26
C TYR A 109 6.06 5.65 -14.38
N ARG A 110 5.28 6.75 -14.41
CA ARG A 110 3.92 6.77 -13.85
C ARG A 110 3.05 5.74 -14.55
N GLY A 111 2.33 4.92 -13.80
CA GLY A 111 1.38 3.97 -14.35
C GLY A 111 1.36 2.61 -13.66
N ALA A 112 0.75 1.62 -14.30
CA ALA A 112 0.47 0.32 -13.71
C ALA A 112 1.69 -0.62 -13.56
N ALA A 113 2.80 -0.35 -14.24
CA ALA A 113 3.97 -1.22 -14.27
C ALA A 113 5.31 -0.45 -14.21
N PRO A 114 5.57 0.36 -13.16
CA PRO A 114 6.74 1.22 -13.09
C PRO A 114 8.06 0.44 -13.06
N ILE A 115 8.10 -0.69 -12.37
CA ILE A 115 9.30 -1.54 -12.26
C ILE A 115 9.65 -2.12 -13.63
N GLN A 116 8.68 -2.71 -14.33
CA GLN A 116 8.88 -3.30 -15.65
C GLN A 116 9.32 -2.22 -16.67
N GLN A 117 8.68 -1.06 -16.65
CA GLN A 117 9.07 0.04 -17.53
C GLN A 117 10.48 0.52 -17.26
N SER A 118 10.90 0.64 -16.01
CA SER A 118 12.26 1.05 -15.66
C SER A 118 13.32 0.06 -16.13
N ILE A 119 13.01 -1.24 -16.14
CA ILE A 119 13.88 -2.30 -16.66
C ILE A 119 13.95 -2.23 -18.19
N ILE A 120 12.80 -2.15 -18.87
CA ILE A 120 12.72 -2.09 -20.35
C ILE A 120 13.48 -0.89 -20.91
N PHE A 121 13.33 0.28 -20.28
CA PHE A 121 13.99 1.51 -20.72
C PHE A 121 15.41 1.69 -20.13
N ARG A 122 15.99 0.63 -19.55
CA ARG A 122 17.36 0.61 -19.01
C ARG A 122 17.66 1.81 -18.09
N GLY A 123 16.73 2.15 -17.22
CA GLY A 123 16.92 3.21 -16.23
C GLY A 123 18.07 2.86 -15.29
N LYS A 124 19.22 3.55 -15.40
CA LYS A 124 20.33 3.41 -14.47
C LYS A 124 19.89 3.91 -13.10
N GLY A 125 19.91 3.03 -12.10
CA GLY A 125 19.62 3.38 -10.71
C GLY A 125 18.12 3.48 -10.41
N ASN A 126 17.38 2.38 -10.62
CA ASN A 126 15.98 2.31 -10.18
C ASN A 126 15.93 2.32 -8.64
N ARG A 127 15.56 3.47 -8.09
CA ARG A 127 15.30 3.67 -6.66
C ARG A 127 13.79 3.83 -6.48
N GLY A 128 13.26 3.29 -5.40
CA GLY A 128 11.88 3.57 -5.01
C GLY A 128 11.71 5.05 -4.65
N HIS A 129 10.53 5.57 -4.84
CA HIS A 129 10.16 6.93 -4.46
C HIS A 129 9.08 6.88 -3.38
N LEU A 130 9.21 7.71 -2.38
CA LEU A 130 8.24 7.87 -1.31
C LEU A 130 7.39 9.10 -1.59
N ASP A 131 6.09 8.90 -1.82
CA ASP A 131 5.12 9.97 -1.93
C ASP A 131 4.33 10.09 -0.64
N VAL A 132 4.22 11.29 -0.12
CA VAL A 132 3.37 11.58 1.04
C VAL A 132 2.06 12.18 0.55
N TYR A 133 0.96 11.50 0.85
CA TYR A 133 -0.38 12.07 0.70
C TYR A 133 -0.72 12.78 2.01
N GLY A 134 -0.40 14.06 2.10
CA GLY A 134 -0.74 14.87 3.28
C GLY A 134 -2.17 15.36 3.21
N ALA A 135 -2.94 15.18 4.27
CA ALA A 135 -4.14 15.95 4.53
C ALA A 135 -3.71 17.38 4.86
N ARG A 136 -3.71 18.30 3.90
CA ARG A 136 -3.80 19.73 4.19
C ARG A 136 -5.26 20.14 4.14
N HIS A 137 -5.72 20.73 5.20
CA HIS A 137 -7.00 21.39 5.29
C HIS A 137 -7.17 22.37 4.10
N GLY A 138 -8.11 22.07 3.23
CA GLY A 138 -8.61 22.97 2.21
C GLY A 138 -7.85 22.96 0.87
N HIS A 139 -8.53 22.47 -0.15
CA HIS A 139 -8.27 22.50 -1.58
C HIS A 139 -7.40 21.37 -2.13
N GLY A 140 -8.06 20.49 -2.87
CA GLY A 140 -7.54 19.33 -3.55
C GLY A 140 -6.42 19.57 -4.55
N ARG A 141 -5.21 19.63 -4.08
CA ARG A 141 -3.99 19.40 -4.86
C ARG A 141 -3.15 18.38 -4.13
N HIS A 142 -2.84 17.30 -4.82
CA HIS A 142 -1.85 16.32 -4.38
C HIS A 142 -0.46 16.98 -4.46
N ASP A 143 0.01 17.54 -3.36
CA ASP A 143 1.35 18.07 -3.27
C ASP A 143 2.31 16.91 -3.00
N PHE A 144 3.04 16.51 -4.03
CA PHE A 144 4.15 15.57 -3.93
C PHE A 144 5.33 16.26 -3.25
N LYS A 145 5.63 15.93 -2.01
CA LYS A 145 6.90 16.30 -1.39
C LYS A 145 7.89 15.17 -1.56
N ARG A 146 9.02 15.47 -2.19
CA ARG A 146 10.19 14.61 -2.21
C ARG A 146 10.84 14.66 -0.82
N ILE A 147 11.06 13.51 -0.23
CA ILE A 147 11.95 13.36 0.92
C ILE A 147 13.24 12.76 0.35
N ASP A 148 14.32 13.54 0.34
CA ASP A 148 15.66 13.11 -0.10
C ASP A 148 16.32 12.25 0.98
#